data_6390040c07e2f43f41774ba8f130279b
#
_entry.id   6390040c07e2f43f41774ba8f130279b
#
_cell.length_a   1.000
_cell.length_b   1.000
_cell.length_c   1.000
_cell.angle_alpha   90.00
_cell.angle_beta   90.00
_cell.angle_gamma   90.00
#
_symmetry.space_group_name_H-M   'P 1'
#
loop_
_entity.id
_entity.type
_entity.pdbx_description
1 polymer ?
#
loop_
_entity_poly.entity_id
_entity_poly.type
_entity_poly.pdbx_seq_one_letter_code
_entity_poly.pdbx_strand_id
1 'polypeptide(L)'
;MRLLSQDIHVEPIGLGARDSLRLEAGLCLYGHDIDTNTSPIEGNLNWAIQKIRRTGGERAGGFPGANRILRELEVGPSKKRVGILPDGRAPMREGTILYGSDNRNNPIGKVTSGAF
;
A
#
# COMPACT_ATOMS: atom_id res chain seq x y z
N MET A 1 -10.22 28.18 2.13
CA MET A 1 -9.53 28.00 3.42
C MET A 1 -10.14 28.80 4.58
N ARG A 2 -10.42 30.09 4.46
CA ARG A 2 -11.01 30.91 5.56
C ARG A 2 -12.30 30.35 6.20
N LEU A 3 -13.20 29.75 5.43
CA LEU A 3 -14.48 29.22 5.94
C LEU A 3 -14.31 28.00 6.84
N LEU A 4 -13.36 27.11 6.51
CA LEU A 4 -13.11 25.91 7.32
C LEU A 4 -12.39 26.23 8.64
N SER A 5 -11.49 27.23 8.64
CA SER A 5 -10.75 27.63 9.85
C SER A 5 -11.58 28.44 10.86
N GLN A 6 -12.82 28.77 10.52
CA GLN A 6 -13.78 29.45 11.43
C GLN A 6 -14.62 28.44 12.24
N ASP A 7 -14.62 27.16 11.85
CA ASP A 7 -15.31 26.12 12.60
C ASP A 7 -14.40 25.58 13.71
N ILE A 8 -14.89 25.59 14.94
CA ILE A 8 -14.12 25.13 16.12
C ILE A 8 -13.78 23.63 16.10
N HIS A 9 -14.45 22.85 15.21
CA HIS A 9 -14.22 21.44 15.04
C HIS A 9 -13.23 21.11 13.91
N VAL A 10 -12.73 22.14 13.20
CA VAL A 10 -11.81 21.97 12.08
C VAL A 10 -10.45 22.53 12.43
N GLU A 11 -9.48 21.66 12.53
CA GLU A 11 -8.09 22.01 12.75
C GLU A 11 -7.21 21.67 11.53
N PRO A 12 -6.28 22.55 11.13
CA PRO A 12 -5.32 22.25 10.08
C PRO A 12 -4.32 21.20 10.57
N ILE A 13 -4.19 20.13 9.78
CA ILE A 13 -3.24 19.04 10.05
C ILE A 13 -2.09 19.12 9.06
N GLY A 14 -0.85 19.05 9.56
CA GLY A 14 0.35 19.03 8.74
C GLY A 14 0.51 17.73 7.94
N LEU A 15 1.22 17.83 6.81
CA LEU A 15 1.46 16.70 5.91
C LEU A 15 2.24 15.57 6.59
N GLY A 16 3.16 15.88 7.49
CA GLY A 16 3.90 14.89 8.27
C GLY A 16 3.02 14.04 9.17
N ALA A 17 2.01 14.64 9.82
CA ALA A 17 1.03 13.90 10.63
C ALA A 17 0.22 12.93 9.76
N ARG A 18 -0.22 13.38 8.57
CA ARG A 18 -0.90 12.51 7.61
C ARG A 18 -0.01 11.32 7.20
N ASP A 19 1.27 11.56 6.95
CA ASP A 19 2.19 10.51 6.51
C ASP A 19 2.45 9.46 7.60
N SER A 20 2.67 9.87 8.84
CA SER A 20 2.82 8.95 9.98
C SER A 20 1.55 8.14 10.23
N LEU A 21 0.40 8.80 10.30
CA LEU A 21 -0.88 8.14 10.60
C LEU A 21 -1.29 7.14 9.52
N ARG A 22 -1.09 7.46 8.23
CA ARG A 22 -1.41 6.52 7.15
C ARG A 22 -0.49 5.30 7.18
N LEU A 23 0.80 5.48 7.52
CA LEU A 23 1.77 4.39 7.63
C LEU A 23 1.40 3.44 8.77
N GLU A 24 1.11 3.96 9.95
CA GLU A 24 0.62 3.19 11.09
C GLU A 24 -0.66 2.42 10.78
N ALA A 25 -1.58 3.05 10.04
CA ALA A 25 -2.82 2.42 9.58
C ALA A 25 -2.61 1.41 8.44
N GLY A 26 -1.39 1.23 7.94
CA GLY A 26 -1.09 0.36 6.81
C GLY A 26 -1.63 0.84 5.47
N LEU A 27 -1.99 2.12 5.35
CA LEU A 27 -2.50 2.72 4.11
C LEU A 27 -1.35 3.11 3.18
N CYS A 28 -1.50 2.80 1.89
CA CYS A 28 -0.50 3.15 0.88
C CYS A 28 -0.56 4.63 0.48
N LEU A 29 0.59 5.15 0.09
CA LEU A 29 0.73 6.49 -0.49
C LEU A 29 1.06 6.35 -1.99
N TYR A 30 0.26 7.02 -2.83
CA TYR A 30 0.53 7.07 -4.26
C TYR A 30 1.84 7.82 -4.55
N GLY A 31 2.64 7.26 -5.43
CA GLY A 31 3.98 7.75 -5.76
C GLY A 31 5.11 7.14 -4.93
N HIS A 32 4.79 6.49 -3.80
CA HIS A 32 5.75 5.80 -2.94
C HIS A 32 5.48 4.29 -2.91
N ASP A 33 4.34 3.89 -2.34
CA ASP A 33 3.97 2.48 -2.18
C ASP A 33 3.27 1.89 -3.39
N ILE A 34 2.56 2.71 -4.15
CA ILE A 34 1.83 2.36 -5.36
C ILE A 34 2.01 3.41 -6.44
N ASP A 35 1.93 2.97 -7.68
CA ASP A 35 2.03 3.79 -8.89
C ASP A 35 1.11 3.25 -10.00
N THR A 36 1.22 3.80 -11.22
CA THR A 36 0.43 3.36 -12.38
C THR A 36 0.69 1.91 -12.81
N ASN A 37 1.79 1.30 -12.38
CA ASN A 37 2.18 -0.07 -12.72
C ASN A 37 1.81 -1.08 -11.63
N THR A 38 1.46 -0.59 -10.44
CA THR A 38 1.14 -1.42 -9.28
C THR A 38 -0.33 -1.84 -9.31
N SER A 39 -0.59 -3.14 -9.28
CA SER A 39 -1.98 -3.62 -9.18
C SER A 39 -2.53 -3.44 -7.76
N PRO A 40 -3.88 -3.39 -7.59
CA PRO A 40 -4.49 -3.40 -6.27
C PRO A 40 -4.11 -4.63 -5.43
N ILE A 41 -3.78 -5.76 -6.04
CA ILE A 41 -3.39 -6.97 -5.33
C ILE A 41 -1.96 -6.86 -4.81
N GLU A 42 -1.05 -6.36 -5.65
CA GLU A 42 0.33 -6.03 -5.23
C GLU A 42 0.33 -4.99 -4.10
N GLY A 43 -0.54 -3.97 -4.18
CA GLY A 43 -0.71 -2.93 -3.16
C GLY A 43 -1.39 -3.39 -1.86
N ASN A 44 -1.81 -4.67 -1.79
CA ASN A 44 -2.60 -5.23 -0.67
C ASN A 44 -3.94 -4.52 -0.46
N LEU A 45 -4.61 -4.14 -1.57
CA LEU A 45 -5.88 -3.42 -1.61
C LEU A 45 -7.05 -4.29 -2.11
N ASN A 46 -6.92 -5.61 -2.04
CA ASN A 46 -7.95 -6.55 -2.49
C ASN A 46 -9.30 -6.38 -1.78
N TRP A 47 -9.33 -5.79 -0.60
CA TRP A 47 -10.57 -5.43 0.09
C TRP A 47 -11.41 -4.40 -0.68
N ALA A 48 -10.80 -3.53 -1.50
CA ALA A 48 -11.49 -2.54 -2.32
C ALA A 48 -12.25 -3.16 -3.51
N ILE A 49 -11.93 -4.41 -3.89
CA ILE A 49 -12.59 -5.10 -4.99
C ILE A 49 -13.77 -5.88 -4.43
N GLN A 50 -14.96 -5.42 -4.75
CA GLN A 50 -16.21 -6.05 -4.29
C GLN A 50 -16.28 -7.51 -4.72
N LYS A 51 -16.80 -8.38 -3.86
CA LYS A 51 -16.94 -9.82 -4.12
C LYS A 51 -17.73 -10.12 -5.40
N ILE A 52 -18.77 -9.34 -5.68
CA ILE A 52 -19.61 -9.49 -6.88
C ILE A 52 -18.82 -9.27 -8.19
N ARG A 53 -17.65 -8.59 -8.13
CA ARG A 53 -16.76 -8.32 -9.27
C ARG A 53 -15.61 -9.32 -9.39
N ARG A 54 -15.43 -10.20 -8.39
CA ARG A 54 -14.41 -11.25 -8.43
C ARG A 54 -14.89 -12.44 -9.25
N THR A 55 -13.97 -13.34 -9.59
CA THR A 55 -14.32 -14.62 -10.28
C THR A 55 -15.45 -15.35 -9.56
N GLY A 56 -16.45 -15.79 -10.33
CA GLY A 56 -17.66 -16.43 -9.79
C GLY A 56 -18.73 -15.48 -9.26
N GLY A 57 -18.49 -14.16 -9.22
CA GLY A 57 -19.53 -13.20 -8.87
C GLY A 57 -20.46 -12.89 -10.04
N GLU A 58 -21.70 -12.46 -9.75
CA GLU A 58 -22.74 -12.18 -10.77
C GLU A 58 -22.30 -11.14 -11.81
N ARG A 59 -21.39 -10.23 -11.46
CA ARG A 59 -20.85 -9.20 -12.36
C ARG A 59 -19.32 -9.30 -12.44
N ALA A 60 -18.78 -10.52 -12.52
CA ALA A 60 -17.36 -10.77 -12.57
C ALA A 60 -16.66 -9.95 -13.67
N GLY A 61 -15.56 -9.29 -13.35
CA GLY A 61 -14.82 -8.45 -14.30
C GLY A 61 -15.57 -7.18 -14.68
N GLY A 62 -15.39 -6.74 -15.94
CA GLY A 62 -16.05 -5.56 -16.53
C GLY A 62 -15.54 -4.22 -15.97
N PHE A 63 -14.32 -4.18 -15.43
CA PHE A 63 -13.63 -2.96 -14.96
C PHE A 63 -12.21 -2.91 -15.54
N PRO A 64 -11.60 -1.72 -15.62
CA PRO A 64 -10.23 -1.59 -16.13
C PRO A 64 -9.23 -2.46 -15.36
N GLY A 65 -8.40 -3.23 -16.09
CA GLY A 65 -7.41 -4.13 -15.50
C GLY A 65 -7.95 -5.44 -14.94
N ALA A 66 -9.24 -5.77 -15.15
CA ALA A 66 -9.89 -6.96 -14.60
C ALA A 66 -9.11 -8.26 -14.87
N ASN A 67 -8.60 -8.47 -16.07
CA ASN A 67 -7.87 -9.69 -16.43
C ASN A 67 -6.63 -9.92 -15.54
N ARG A 68 -5.84 -8.87 -15.33
CA ARG A 68 -4.67 -8.93 -14.46
C ARG A 68 -5.08 -9.15 -13.00
N ILE A 69 -6.02 -8.34 -12.52
CA ILE A 69 -6.45 -8.31 -11.12
C ILE A 69 -7.09 -9.64 -10.72
N LEU A 70 -8.00 -10.20 -11.54
CA LEU A 70 -8.66 -11.48 -11.25
C LEU A 70 -7.65 -12.62 -11.25
N ARG A 71 -6.71 -12.64 -12.21
CA ARG A 71 -5.63 -13.62 -12.22
C ARG A 71 -4.75 -13.52 -10.97
N GLU A 72 -4.37 -12.32 -10.55
CA GLU A 72 -3.56 -12.12 -9.34
C GLU A 72 -4.30 -12.47 -8.05
N LEU A 73 -5.64 -12.36 -8.04
CA LEU A 73 -6.47 -12.85 -6.93
C LEU A 73 -6.45 -14.38 -6.81
N GLU A 74 -6.36 -15.09 -7.93
CA GLU A 74 -6.39 -16.58 -7.98
C GLU A 74 -5.01 -17.19 -7.73
N VAL A 75 -3.98 -16.71 -8.43
CA VAL A 75 -2.64 -17.31 -8.41
C VAL A 75 -1.63 -16.55 -7.54
N GLY A 76 -2.02 -15.37 -7.06
CA GLY A 76 -1.13 -14.46 -6.34
C GLY A 76 -0.34 -13.52 -7.25
N PRO A 77 0.07 -12.35 -6.75
CA PRO A 77 0.94 -11.41 -7.45
C PRO A 77 2.41 -11.81 -7.32
N SER A 78 3.25 -11.33 -8.24
CA SER A 78 4.72 -11.56 -8.20
C SER A 78 5.42 -10.83 -7.06
N LYS A 79 4.85 -9.72 -6.60
CA LYS A 79 5.30 -8.91 -5.46
C LYS A 79 4.09 -8.45 -4.65
N LYS A 80 4.29 -8.17 -3.37
CA LYS A 80 3.21 -7.73 -2.49
C LYS A 80 3.72 -6.73 -1.46
N ARG A 81 2.97 -5.65 -1.27
CA ARG A 81 3.22 -4.72 -0.17
C ARG A 81 2.87 -5.37 1.17
N VAL A 82 3.79 -5.31 2.10
CA VAL A 82 3.64 -5.83 3.47
C VAL A 82 4.15 -4.81 4.48
N GLY A 83 3.60 -4.82 5.69
CA GLY A 83 4.16 -4.08 6.81
C GLY A 83 5.36 -4.84 7.40
N ILE A 84 6.40 -4.09 7.76
CA ILE A 84 7.59 -4.63 8.42
C ILE A 84 7.85 -3.80 9.67
N LEU A 85 8.12 -4.47 10.78
CA LEU A 85 8.60 -3.83 12.00
C LEU A 85 10.10 -4.12 12.15
N PRO A 86 10.94 -3.08 12.31
CA PRO A 86 12.36 -3.29 12.57
C PRO A 86 12.58 -3.91 13.95
N ASP A 87 13.56 -4.78 14.05
CA ASP A 87 14.03 -5.29 15.31
C ASP A 87 15.02 -4.28 15.91
N GLY A 88 14.51 -3.42 16.79
CA GLY A 88 15.28 -2.34 17.41
C GLY A 88 14.76 -0.93 17.10
N ARG A 89 15.59 0.11 17.38
CA ARG A 89 15.21 1.52 17.28
C ARG A 89 15.64 2.19 15.97
N ALA A 90 16.37 1.52 15.12
CA ALA A 90 16.83 2.10 13.87
C ALA A 90 15.66 2.22 12.87
N PRO A 91 15.36 3.43 12.36
CA PRO A 91 14.26 3.59 11.41
C PRO A 91 14.62 2.96 10.07
N MET A 92 13.68 2.24 9.47
CA MET A 92 13.79 1.79 8.09
C MET A 92 13.31 2.90 7.16
N ARG A 93 14.24 3.48 6.42
CA ARG A 93 13.93 4.59 5.50
C ARG A 93 13.52 4.08 4.12
N GLU A 94 12.71 4.88 3.43
CA GLU A 94 12.39 4.66 2.02
C GLU A 94 13.66 4.40 1.19
N GLY A 95 13.58 3.45 0.26
CA GLY A 95 14.69 3.04 -0.59
C GLY A 95 15.62 1.98 0.03
N THR A 96 15.50 1.69 1.34
CA THR A 96 16.29 0.62 1.97
C THR A 96 16.01 -0.72 1.30
N ILE A 97 17.07 -1.41 0.86
CA ILE A 97 16.94 -2.72 0.20
C ILE A 97 16.79 -3.82 1.26
N LEU A 98 15.88 -4.73 1.00
CA LEU A 98 15.59 -5.88 1.86
C LEU A 98 16.19 -7.15 1.26
N TYR A 99 16.83 -7.93 2.10
CA TYR A 99 17.45 -9.22 1.75
C TYR A 99 16.83 -10.34 2.58
N GLY A 100 16.73 -11.53 2.00
CA GLY A 100 16.33 -12.71 2.75
C GLY A 100 17.39 -13.14 3.80
N SER A 101 16.94 -13.76 4.87
CA SER A 101 17.84 -14.26 5.93
C SER A 101 18.80 -15.34 5.42
N ASP A 102 18.37 -16.10 4.44
CA ASP A 102 19.06 -17.23 3.83
C ASP A 102 20.02 -16.83 2.71
N ASN A 103 19.82 -15.66 2.09
CA ASN A 103 20.69 -15.19 1.00
C ASN A 103 20.79 -13.66 0.99
N ARG A 104 21.84 -13.14 1.61
CA ARG A 104 22.14 -11.69 1.68
C ARG A 104 22.60 -11.08 0.36
N ASN A 105 22.88 -11.88 -0.66
CA ASN A 105 23.31 -11.37 -1.97
C ASN A 105 22.13 -11.17 -2.94
N ASN A 106 20.94 -11.68 -2.62
CA ASN A 106 19.77 -11.55 -3.48
C ASN A 106 18.70 -10.67 -2.81
N PRO A 107 18.45 -9.47 -3.35
CA PRO A 107 17.41 -8.59 -2.80
C PRO A 107 16.02 -9.17 -3.03
N ILE A 108 15.19 -9.17 -1.99
CA ILE A 108 13.80 -9.65 -2.03
C ILE A 108 12.79 -8.50 -2.11
N GLY A 109 13.22 -7.26 -1.86
CA GLY A 109 12.36 -6.10 -1.91
C GLY A 109 13.05 -4.81 -1.49
N LYS A 110 12.26 -3.76 -1.36
CA LYS A 110 12.71 -2.47 -0.84
C LYS A 110 11.64 -1.83 0.04
N VAL A 111 12.05 -0.99 0.96
CA VAL A 111 11.15 -0.14 1.75
C VAL A 111 10.60 0.97 0.87
N THR A 112 9.29 1.07 0.76
CA THR A 112 8.59 2.10 -0.03
C THR A 112 8.12 3.28 0.82
N SER A 113 7.87 3.04 2.10
CA SER A 113 7.56 4.07 3.10
C SER A 113 8.12 3.67 4.45
N GLY A 114 8.70 4.60 5.17
CA GLY A 114 9.22 4.38 6.51
C GLY A 114 9.05 5.64 7.38
N ALA A 115 8.68 5.45 8.65
CA ALA A 115 8.62 6.50 9.68
C ALA A 115 9.48 6.12 10.90
N PHE A 116 9.65 7.08 11.79
CA PHE A 116 10.36 6.92 13.06
C PHE A 116 9.49 6.22 14.08
#